data_1122a8fe03e7bada317db1bdef662063
#
_entry.id   1122a8fe03e7bada317db1bdef662063
#
_cell.length_a   1.000
_cell.length_b   1.000
_cell.length_c   1.000
_cell.angle_alpha   90.00
_cell.angle_beta   90.00
_cell.angle_gamma   90.00
#
_symmetry.space_group_name_H-M   'P 1'
#
loop_
_entity.id
_entity.type
_entity.pdbx_description
1 polymer ?
#
loop_
_entity_poly.entity_id
_entity_poly.type
_entity_poly.pdbx_seq_one_letter_code
_entity_poly.pdbx_strand_id
1 'polypeptide(L)'
;GGSRCSKWRHRLNIMIVFAVSGLWHGAALTFVAWGLLNGLYQVLSDLFQPARKKLLSLLHISDENKGYKVFRILVTFCLTCLAWVLFRANSLSDAMQIYGAIFRIPLSGIHGSLAAFGVSFPTLVLMLLCVLALLAADWFIHNRKLPQKLNNTLVLRYAVYFILIAVMLLFGSYGDGYDPQDFVYFQF
;
A
#
# COMPACT_ATOMS: atom_id res chain seq x y z
N GLY A 1 -5.53 18.59 20.80
CA GLY A 1 -5.61 17.26 20.24
C GLY A 1 -4.32 16.76 19.62
N GLY A 2 -4.43 15.84 18.72
CA GLY A 2 -3.29 15.23 18.04
C GLY A 2 -2.34 14.51 19.01
N SER A 3 -1.04 14.74 18.85
CA SER A 3 0.02 14.14 19.71
C SER A 3 0.26 14.87 21.02
N ARG A 4 -0.40 16.03 21.23
CA ARG A 4 -0.22 16.89 22.43
C ARG A 4 -1.16 16.52 23.58
N CYS A 5 -1.58 15.25 23.67
CA CYS A 5 -2.46 14.75 24.72
C CYS A 5 -1.84 13.52 25.41
N SER A 6 -2.52 12.95 26.41
CA SER A 6 -2.07 11.73 27.07
C SER A 6 -1.92 10.59 26.05
N LYS A 7 -1.00 9.66 26.31
CA LYS A 7 -0.73 8.51 25.41
C LYS A 7 -2.00 7.71 25.09
N TRP A 8 -2.88 7.52 26.08
CA TRP A 8 -4.14 6.83 25.90
C TRP A 8 -5.06 7.57 24.93
N ARG A 9 -5.21 8.88 25.11
CA ARG A 9 -6.05 9.72 24.25
C ARG A 9 -5.48 9.79 22.82
N HIS A 10 -4.16 9.82 22.68
CA HIS A 10 -3.50 9.76 21.38
C HIS A 10 -3.86 8.47 20.63
N ARG A 11 -3.78 7.31 21.27
CA ARG A 11 -4.16 6.01 20.68
C ARG A 11 -5.63 5.97 20.30
N LEU A 12 -6.51 6.48 21.17
CA LEU A 12 -7.94 6.58 20.84
C LEU A 12 -8.17 7.48 19.63
N ASN A 13 -7.49 8.61 19.54
CA ASN A 13 -7.59 9.52 18.40
C ASN A 13 -7.16 8.82 17.11
N ILE A 14 -6.07 8.03 17.13
CA ILE A 14 -5.64 7.22 15.97
C ILE A 14 -6.76 6.27 15.55
N MET A 15 -7.33 5.52 16.49
CA MET A 15 -8.41 4.57 16.17
C MET A 15 -9.62 5.26 15.56
N ILE A 16 -10.03 6.42 16.10
CA ILE A 16 -11.15 7.21 15.58
C ILE A 16 -10.86 7.70 14.16
N VAL A 17 -9.66 8.27 13.93
CA VAL A 17 -9.28 8.77 12.60
C VAL A 17 -9.30 7.65 11.57
N PHE A 18 -8.76 6.50 11.88
CA PHE A 18 -8.75 5.36 10.96
C PHE A 18 -10.14 4.74 10.75
N ALA A 19 -10.98 4.71 11.79
CA ALA A 19 -12.38 4.27 11.66
C ALA A 19 -13.17 5.21 10.73
N VAL A 20 -13.03 6.53 10.92
CA VAL A 20 -13.67 7.55 10.06
C VAL A 20 -13.12 7.47 8.63
N SER A 21 -11.80 7.25 8.47
CA SER A 21 -11.21 7.02 7.16
C SER A 21 -11.80 5.80 6.46
N GLY A 22 -12.02 4.71 7.18
CA GLY A 22 -12.70 3.53 6.65
C GLY A 22 -14.13 3.84 6.19
N LEU A 23 -14.91 4.53 7.00
CA LEU A 23 -16.27 4.99 6.67
C LEU A 23 -16.30 5.92 5.45
N TRP A 24 -15.28 6.73 5.27
CA TRP A 24 -15.17 7.63 4.12
C TRP A 24 -15.02 6.86 2.79
N HIS A 25 -14.40 5.67 2.83
CA HIS A 25 -14.28 4.79 1.67
C HIS A 25 -15.58 4.05 1.32
N GLY A 26 -16.53 3.96 2.25
CA GLY A 26 -17.84 3.34 2.00
C GLY A 26 -18.53 2.86 3.27
N ALA A 27 -19.84 2.62 3.15
CA ALA A 27 -20.68 2.19 4.27
C ALA A 27 -20.52 0.70 4.63
N ALA A 28 -19.79 -0.09 3.83
CA ALA A 28 -19.59 -1.50 4.11
C ALA A 28 -18.70 -1.73 5.35
N LEU A 29 -19.07 -2.69 6.17
CA LEU A 29 -18.33 -3.04 7.39
C LEU A 29 -16.87 -3.44 7.11
N THR A 30 -16.58 -3.93 5.91
CA THR A 30 -15.23 -4.30 5.48
C THR A 30 -14.29 -3.10 5.42
N PHE A 31 -14.77 -1.92 4.98
CA PHE A 31 -13.98 -0.67 4.99
C PHE A 31 -13.72 -0.18 6.41
N VAL A 32 -14.73 -0.25 7.29
CA VAL A 32 -14.54 0.11 8.69
C VAL A 32 -13.52 -0.82 9.36
N ALA A 33 -13.64 -2.13 9.11
CA ALA A 33 -12.69 -3.13 9.61
C ALA A 33 -11.28 -2.90 9.07
N TRP A 34 -11.13 -2.55 7.78
CA TRP A 34 -9.86 -2.16 7.17
C TRP A 34 -9.24 -0.94 7.87
N GLY A 35 -10.06 0.10 8.10
CA GLY A 35 -9.61 1.29 8.81
C GLY A 35 -9.17 0.96 10.23
N LEU A 36 -10.01 0.27 11.00
CA LEU A 36 -9.68 -0.15 12.37
C LEU A 36 -8.42 -1.02 12.44
N LEU A 37 -8.22 -1.93 11.48
CA LEU A 37 -7.02 -2.78 11.42
C LEU A 37 -5.75 -1.94 11.21
N ASN A 38 -5.78 -0.95 10.31
CA ASN A 38 -4.66 -0.03 10.10
C ASN A 38 -4.38 0.83 11.36
N GLY A 39 -5.45 1.33 12.01
CA GLY A 39 -5.34 2.02 13.30
C GLY A 39 -4.71 1.15 14.37
N LEU A 40 -5.12 -0.13 14.44
CA LEU A 40 -4.57 -1.12 15.37
C LEU A 40 -3.07 -1.36 15.11
N TYR A 41 -2.63 -1.49 13.86
CA TYR A 41 -1.21 -1.61 13.52
C TYR A 41 -0.38 -0.45 14.06
N GLN A 42 -0.89 0.78 13.92
CA GLN A 42 -0.26 1.99 14.45
C GLN A 42 -0.17 1.96 15.99
N VAL A 43 -1.28 1.65 16.66
CA VAL A 43 -1.35 1.59 18.14
C VAL A 43 -0.43 0.51 18.68
N LEU A 44 -0.41 -0.69 18.06
CA LEU A 44 0.48 -1.78 18.45
C LEU A 44 1.95 -1.42 18.22
N SER A 45 2.28 -0.79 17.10
CA SER A 45 3.64 -0.31 16.81
C SER A 45 4.14 0.66 17.86
N ASP A 46 3.29 1.60 18.30
CA ASP A 46 3.60 2.54 19.40
C ASP A 46 3.74 1.82 20.74
N LEU A 47 2.84 0.90 21.05
CA LEU A 47 2.84 0.15 22.30
C LEU A 47 4.10 -0.71 22.46
N PHE A 48 4.49 -1.41 21.39
CA PHE A 48 5.65 -2.29 21.38
C PHE A 48 6.99 -1.59 21.12
N GLN A 49 6.99 -0.28 20.89
CA GLN A 49 8.22 0.48 20.66
C GLN A 49 9.28 0.30 21.75
N PRO A 50 8.97 0.38 23.07
CA PRO A 50 9.97 0.19 24.12
C PRO A 50 10.52 -1.24 24.15
N ALA A 51 9.68 -2.26 23.97
CA ALA A 51 10.10 -3.66 23.91
C ALA A 51 11.01 -3.90 22.69
N ARG A 52 10.65 -3.34 21.54
CA ARG A 52 11.46 -3.39 20.32
C ARG A 52 12.84 -2.76 20.53
N LYS A 53 12.90 -1.57 21.12
CA LYS A 53 14.19 -0.90 21.42
C LYS A 53 15.06 -1.73 22.35
N LYS A 54 14.47 -2.33 23.39
CA LYS A 54 15.18 -3.22 24.32
C LYS A 54 15.72 -4.47 23.58
N LEU A 55 14.92 -5.09 22.73
CA LEU A 55 15.34 -6.24 21.94
C LEU A 55 16.51 -5.88 20.99
N LEU A 56 16.42 -4.76 20.29
CA LEU A 56 17.49 -4.30 19.40
C LEU A 56 18.78 -4.02 20.15
N SER A 57 18.71 -3.42 21.34
CA SER A 57 19.89 -3.21 22.18
C SER A 57 20.52 -4.51 22.65
N LEU A 58 19.71 -5.52 22.98
CA LEU A 58 20.20 -6.87 23.36
C LEU A 58 20.88 -7.57 22.18
N LEU A 59 20.37 -7.39 20.97
CA LEU A 59 20.93 -7.98 19.75
C LEU A 59 22.08 -7.15 19.15
N HIS A 60 22.44 -6.03 19.77
CA HIS A 60 23.44 -5.06 19.27
C HIS A 60 23.14 -4.58 17.84
N ILE A 61 21.86 -4.50 17.47
CA ILE A 61 21.41 -4.02 16.16
C ILE A 61 21.01 -2.55 16.26
N SER A 62 21.63 -1.70 15.45
CA SER A 62 21.25 -0.29 15.35
C SER A 62 19.94 -0.13 14.56
N ASP A 63 19.09 0.83 14.95
CA ASP A 63 17.91 1.24 14.16
C ASP A 63 18.27 1.68 12.72
N GLU A 64 19.53 2.13 12.51
CA GLU A 64 20.07 2.53 11.20
C GLU A 64 20.55 1.36 10.34
N ASN A 65 20.59 0.14 10.88
CA ASN A 65 21.05 -1.04 10.15
C ASN A 65 20.17 -1.28 8.90
N LYS A 66 20.80 -1.38 7.73
CA LYS A 66 20.12 -1.55 6.44
C LYS A 66 19.24 -2.81 6.39
N GLY A 67 19.75 -3.92 6.91
CA GLY A 67 19.00 -5.19 6.96
C GLY A 67 17.76 -5.07 7.82
N TYR A 68 17.85 -4.40 8.97
CA TYR A 68 16.71 -4.14 9.84
C TYR A 68 15.69 -3.19 9.18
N LYS A 69 16.13 -2.16 8.45
CA LYS A 69 15.23 -1.30 7.66
C LYS A 69 14.45 -2.09 6.60
N VAL A 70 15.15 -2.94 5.85
CA VAL A 70 14.53 -3.82 4.85
C VAL A 70 13.51 -4.76 5.51
N PHE A 71 13.87 -5.41 6.61
CA PHE A 71 12.94 -6.25 7.36
C PHE A 71 11.66 -5.50 7.78
N ARG A 72 11.80 -4.29 8.30
CA ARG A 72 10.64 -3.44 8.67
C ARG A 72 9.76 -3.11 7.47
N ILE A 73 10.35 -2.80 6.32
CA ILE A 73 9.62 -2.52 5.08
C ILE A 73 8.82 -3.77 4.67
N LEU A 74 9.45 -4.95 4.68
CA LEU A 74 8.78 -6.20 4.33
C LEU A 74 7.62 -6.53 5.29
N VAL A 75 7.82 -6.37 6.59
CA VAL A 75 6.75 -6.58 7.58
C VAL A 75 5.60 -5.60 7.33
N THR A 76 5.88 -4.31 7.14
CA THR A 76 4.84 -3.32 6.86
C THR A 76 4.11 -3.65 5.56
N PHE A 77 4.82 -4.04 4.52
CA PHE A 77 4.25 -4.46 3.25
C PHE A 77 3.29 -5.65 3.42
N CYS A 78 3.72 -6.70 4.12
CA CYS A 78 2.85 -7.86 4.39
C CYS A 78 1.60 -7.48 5.18
N LEU A 79 1.74 -6.66 6.23
CA LEU A 79 0.60 -6.19 7.02
C LEU A 79 -0.37 -5.34 6.17
N THR A 80 0.16 -4.50 5.29
CA THR A 80 -0.65 -3.71 4.35
C THR A 80 -1.38 -4.63 3.37
N CYS A 81 -0.72 -5.62 2.78
CA CYS A 81 -1.37 -6.59 1.90
C CYS A 81 -2.50 -7.34 2.62
N LEU A 82 -2.29 -7.75 3.87
CA LEU A 82 -3.36 -8.37 4.68
C LEU A 82 -4.53 -7.40 4.89
N ALA A 83 -4.27 -6.12 5.20
CA ALA A 83 -5.34 -5.14 5.34
C ALA A 83 -6.13 -4.95 4.02
N TRP A 84 -5.46 -4.98 2.87
CA TRP A 84 -6.12 -4.85 1.55
C TRP A 84 -7.11 -5.98 1.25
N VAL A 85 -6.99 -7.14 1.88
CA VAL A 85 -8.01 -8.21 1.77
C VAL A 85 -9.36 -7.71 2.26
N LEU A 86 -9.41 -7.01 3.41
CA LEU A 86 -10.65 -6.42 3.93
C LEU A 86 -11.20 -5.35 2.98
N PHE A 87 -10.33 -4.56 2.38
CA PHE A 87 -10.74 -3.50 1.45
C PHE A 87 -11.39 -4.05 0.17
N ARG A 88 -10.94 -5.22 -0.31
CA ARG A 88 -11.42 -5.82 -1.57
C ARG A 88 -12.55 -6.84 -1.36
N ALA A 89 -12.72 -7.37 -0.16
CA ALA A 89 -13.73 -8.38 0.13
C ALA A 89 -15.15 -7.80 0.11
N ASN A 90 -16.11 -8.53 -0.43
CA ASN A 90 -17.51 -8.13 -0.45
C ASN A 90 -18.19 -8.23 0.92
N SER A 91 -17.69 -9.08 1.80
CA SER A 91 -18.17 -9.27 3.15
C SER A 91 -17.03 -9.62 4.12
N LEU A 92 -17.27 -9.44 5.43
CA LEU A 92 -16.33 -9.91 6.45
C LEU A 92 -16.13 -11.42 6.41
N SER A 93 -17.18 -12.19 6.07
CA SER A 93 -17.10 -13.63 5.88
C SER A 93 -16.15 -14.01 4.76
N ASP A 94 -16.24 -13.34 3.62
CA ASP A 94 -15.35 -13.56 2.46
C ASP A 94 -13.91 -13.20 2.81
N ALA A 95 -13.69 -12.09 3.52
CA ALA A 95 -12.37 -11.72 4.00
C ALA A 95 -11.75 -12.83 4.88
N MET A 96 -12.52 -13.39 5.79
CA MET A 96 -12.06 -14.47 6.66
C MET A 96 -11.75 -15.76 5.89
N GLN A 97 -12.53 -16.08 4.86
CA GLN A 97 -12.25 -17.21 3.96
C GLN A 97 -10.94 -16.99 3.20
N ILE A 98 -10.72 -15.78 2.66
CA ILE A 98 -9.47 -15.42 1.97
C ILE A 98 -8.27 -15.54 2.93
N TYR A 99 -8.37 -15.02 4.16
CA TYR A 99 -7.31 -15.20 5.16
C TYR A 99 -7.03 -16.68 5.44
N GLY A 100 -8.09 -17.49 5.61
CA GLY A 100 -7.94 -18.92 5.78
C GLY A 100 -7.26 -19.61 4.59
N ALA A 101 -7.55 -19.16 3.37
CA ALA A 101 -6.94 -19.67 2.14
C ALA A 101 -5.45 -19.29 2.05
N ILE A 102 -5.07 -18.05 2.36
CA ILE A 102 -3.68 -17.58 2.31
C ILE A 102 -2.75 -18.50 3.13
N PHE A 103 -3.21 -18.99 4.30
CA PHE A 103 -2.42 -19.86 5.16
C PHE A 103 -2.49 -21.36 4.76
N ARG A 104 -3.32 -21.74 3.79
CA ARG A 104 -3.52 -23.13 3.34
C ARG A 104 -2.98 -23.42 1.95
N ILE A 105 -2.69 -22.37 1.15
CA ILE A 105 -2.22 -22.55 -0.23
C ILE A 105 -0.81 -23.13 -0.20
N PRO A 106 -0.57 -24.31 -0.78
CA PRO A 106 0.77 -24.82 -0.95
C PRO A 106 1.53 -23.96 -1.98
N LEU A 107 2.79 -23.66 -1.71
CA LEU A 107 3.65 -22.86 -2.60
C LEU A 107 3.71 -23.40 -4.04
N SER A 108 3.48 -24.70 -4.24
CA SER A 108 3.40 -25.34 -5.56
C SER A 108 2.21 -24.91 -6.41
N GLY A 109 1.16 -24.32 -5.80
CA GLY A 109 -0.05 -23.88 -6.51
C GLY A 109 0.03 -22.46 -7.11
N ILE A 110 1.10 -21.72 -6.87
CA ILE A 110 1.20 -20.30 -7.25
C ILE A 110 1.10 -20.10 -8.78
N HIS A 111 1.72 -20.98 -9.57
CA HIS A 111 1.67 -20.87 -11.03
C HIS A 111 0.25 -21.01 -11.59
N GLY A 112 -0.54 -21.93 -11.06
CA GLY A 112 -1.95 -22.08 -11.44
C GLY A 112 -2.82 -20.91 -11.02
N SER A 113 -2.51 -20.31 -9.88
CA SER A 113 -3.26 -19.16 -9.34
C SER A 113 -3.12 -17.91 -10.19
N LEU A 114 -1.93 -17.62 -10.74
CA LEU A 114 -1.70 -16.44 -11.57
C LEU A 114 -2.53 -16.52 -12.88
N ALA A 115 -2.60 -17.69 -13.49
CA ALA A 115 -3.45 -17.91 -14.66
C ALA A 115 -4.95 -17.77 -14.32
N ALA A 116 -5.38 -18.23 -13.16
CA ALA A 116 -6.76 -18.09 -12.67
C ALA A 116 -7.19 -16.63 -12.44
N PHE A 117 -6.25 -15.74 -12.12
CA PHE A 117 -6.51 -14.30 -12.01
C PHE A 117 -6.57 -13.56 -13.36
N GLY A 118 -6.44 -14.29 -14.50
CA GLY A 118 -6.44 -13.67 -15.82
C GLY A 118 -5.22 -12.77 -16.10
N VAL A 119 -4.21 -12.81 -15.26
CA VAL A 119 -3.00 -11.98 -15.39
C VAL A 119 -2.03 -12.70 -16.33
N SER A 120 -1.89 -12.20 -17.54
CA SER A 120 -0.93 -12.74 -18.52
C SER A 120 0.51 -12.39 -18.11
N PHE A 121 1.47 -13.22 -18.53
CA PHE A 121 2.89 -12.95 -18.28
C PHE A 121 3.35 -11.56 -18.76
N PRO A 122 2.96 -11.07 -19.95
CA PRO A 122 3.29 -9.71 -20.38
C PRO A 122 2.73 -8.64 -19.45
N THR A 123 1.51 -8.82 -18.92
CA THR A 123 0.90 -7.89 -17.96
C THR A 123 1.70 -7.84 -16.65
N LEU A 124 2.16 -8.99 -16.15
CA LEU A 124 3.04 -9.03 -14.96
C LEU A 124 4.35 -8.28 -15.20
N VAL A 125 4.97 -8.50 -16.35
CA VAL A 125 6.22 -7.81 -16.72
C VAL A 125 5.98 -6.30 -16.79
N LEU A 126 4.89 -5.86 -17.42
CA LEU A 126 4.52 -4.44 -17.51
C LEU A 126 4.31 -3.84 -16.11
N MET A 127 3.55 -4.52 -15.24
CA MET A 127 3.34 -4.08 -13.85
C MET A 127 4.66 -3.95 -13.09
N LEU A 128 5.55 -4.93 -13.24
CA LEU A 128 6.88 -4.89 -12.60
C LEU A 128 7.71 -3.71 -13.13
N LEU A 129 7.72 -3.48 -14.44
CA LEU A 129 8.42 -2.34 -15.05
C LEU A 129 7.86 -1.00 -14.54
N CYS A 130 6.54 -0.87 -14.41
CA CYS A 130 5.92 0.33 -13.84
C CYS A 130 6.34 0.56 -12.38
N VAL A 131 6.37 -0.50 -11.56
CA VAL A 131 6.82 -0.40 -10.17
C VAL A 131 8.30 -0.01 -10.10
N LEU A 132 9.15 -0.63 -10.92
CA LEU A 132 10.58 -0.29 -10.97
C LEU A 132 10.80 1.15 -11.45
N ALA A 133 10.03 1.61 -12.43
CA ALA A 133 10.08 2.99 -12.89
C ALA A 133 9.69 4.00 -11.81
N LEU A 134 8.64 3.69 -11.02
CA LEU A 134 8.23 4.49 -9.87
C LEU A 134 9.31 4.55 -8.79
N LEU A 135 9.91 3.40 -8.43
CA LEU A 135 10.98 3.33 -7.45
C LEU A 135 12.23 4.09 -7.92
N ALA A 136 12.56 3.99 -9.21
CA ALA A 136 13.66 4.75 -9.80
C ALA A 136 13.38 6.26 -9.76
N ALA A 137 12.17 6.68 -10.13
CA ALA A 137 11.75 8.08 -10.08
C ALA A 137 11.84 8.62 -8.64
N ASP A 138 11.34 7.88 -7.67
CA ASP A 138 11.39 8.26 -6.25
C ASP A 138 12.83 8.39 -5.75
N TRP A 139 13.70 7.44 -6.11
CA TRP A 139 15.12 7.50 -5.80
C TRP A 139 15.82 8.72 -6.42
N PHE A 140 15.51 9.05 -7.69
CA PHE A 140 16.05 10.24 -8.35
C PHE A 140 15.54 11.54 -7.70
N ILE A 141 14.26 11.59 -7.34
CA ILE A 141 13.65 12.73 -6.65
C ILE A 141 14.28 12.92 -5.27
N HIS A 142 14.43 11.83 -4.50
CA HIS A 142 15.03 11.87 -3.17
C HIS A 142 16.48 12.39 -3.20
N ASN A 143 17.27 11.99 -4.20
CA ASN A 143 18.65 12.44 -4.37
C ASN A 143 18.76 13.86 -4.98
N ARG A 144 17.65 14.56 -5.23
CA ARG A 144 17.56 15.94 -5.76
C ARG A 144 18.34 16.21 -7.04
N LYS A 145 18.74 15.17 -7.76
CA LYS A 145 19.53 15.32 -9.00
C LYS A 145 18.64 15.69 -10.20
N LEU A 146 17.46 15.07 -10.30
CA LEU A 146 16.54 15.25 -11.40
C LEU A 146 15.65 16.51 -11.25
N PRO A 147 15.05 16.81 -10.07
CA PRO A 147 14.11 17.92 -9.94
C PRO A 147 14.71 19.28 -10.23
N GLN A 148 15.97 19.53 -9.85
CA GLN A 148 16.62 20.80 -10.12
C GLN A 148 16.87 21.00 -11.62
N LYS A 149 17.33 19.96 -12.33
CA LYS A 149 17.58 20.02 -13.78
C LYS A 149 16.27 20.14 -14.57
N LEU A 150 15.22 19.41 -14.13
CA LEU A 150 13.88 19.50 -14.72
C LEU A 150 13.23 20.86 -14.49
N ASN A 151 13.38 21.41 -13.31
CA ASN A 151 12.79 22.71 -12.97
C ASN A 151 13.49 23.88 -13.66
N ASN A 152 14.78 23.74 -13.93
CA ASN A 152 15.59 24.78 -14.57
C ASN A 152 15.50 24.78 -16.12
N THR A 153 14.98 23.70 -16.72
CA THR A 153 14.89 23.59 -18.19
C THR A 153 13.43 23.48 -18.60
N LEU A 154 12.86 24.59 -19.06
CA LEU A 154 11.44 24.71 -19.43
C LEU A 154 11.03 23.66 -20.47
N VAL A 155 11.85 23.47 -21.50
CA VAL A 155 11.58 22.48 -22.56
C VAL A 155 11.52 21.06 -22.02
N LEU A 156 12.46 20.67 -21.15
CA LEU A 156 12.50 19.32 -20.58
C LEU A 156 11.28 19.07 -19.69
N ARG A 157 10.85 20.06 -18.93
CA ARG A 157 9.65 19.96 -18.08
C ARG A 157 8.38 19.71 -18.90
N TYR A 158 8.18 20.49 -19.97
CA TYR A 158 7.02 20.30 -20.84
C TYR A 158 7.08 19.00 -21.64
N ALA A 159 8.28 18.56 -22.06
CA ALA A 159 8.45 17.26 -22.70
C ALA A 159 8.04 16.10 -21.77
N VAL A 160 8.42 16.14 -20.49
CA VAL A 160 8.01 15.14 -19.51
C VAL A 160 6.49 15.17 -19.29
N TYR A 161 5.87 16.33 -19.17
CA TYR A 161 4.41 16.44 -19.04
C TYR A 161 3.69 15.86 -20.27
N PHE A 162 4.18 16.20 -21.46
CA PHE A 162 3.61 15.66 -22.70
C PHE A 162 3.73 14.14 -22.79
N ILE A 163 4.90 13.57 -22.42
CA ILE A 163 5.11 12.13 -22.39
C ILE A 163 4.17 11.47 -21.38
N LEU A 164 4.02 12.03 -20.18
CA LEU A 164 3.13 11.48 -19.16
C LEU A 164 1.67 11.49 -19.62
N ILE A 165 1.21 12.58 -20.24
CA ILE A 165 -0.14 12.68 -20.81
C ILE A 165 -0.31 11.67 -21.95
N ALA A 166 0.66 11.57 -22.86
CA ALA A 166 0.61 10.61 -23.95
C ALA A 166 0.56 9.16 -23.46
N VAL A 167 1.37 8.80 -22.45
CA VAL A 167 1.34 7.47 -21.80
C VAL A 167 -0.03 7.21 -21.18
N MET A 168 -0.58 8.19 -20.46
CA MET A 168 -1.91 8.06 -19.85
C MET A 168 -3.00 7.88 -20.92
N LEU A 169 -2.93 8.60 -22.04
CA LEU A 169 -3.88 8.46 -23.14
C LEU A 169 -3.74 7.16 -23.92
N LEU A 170 -2.52 6.62 -24.06
CA LEU A 170 -2.26 5.39 -24.81
C LEU A 170 -2.55 4.11 -24.01
N PHE A 171 -2.31 4.14 -22.70
CA PHE A 171 -2.43 2.97 -21.82
C PHE A 171 -3.62 3.04 -20.87
N GLY A 172 -4.36 4.17 -20.84
CA GLY A 172 -5.59 4.28 -20.06
C GLY A 172 -6.72 3.47 -20.67
N SER A 173 -7.59 2.94 -19.85
CA SER A 173 -8.80 2.25 -20.29
C SER A 173 -9.90 3.28 -20.55
N TYR A 174 -10.28 3.47 -21.81
CA TYR A 174 -11.33 4.39 -22.25
C TYR A 174 -12.26 3.71 -23.27
N GLY A 175 -13.43 4.31 -23.49
CA GLY A 175 -14.33 3.96 -24.56
C GLY A 175 -15.38 2.92 -24.20
N ASP A 176 -16.00 2.31 -25.22
CA ASP A 176 -17.19 1.45 -25.10
C ASP A 176 -16.99 0.15 -24.27
N GLY A 177 -15.75 -0.20 -23.94
CA GLY A 177 -15.41 -1.32 -23.05
C GLY A 177 -15.13 -0.92 -21.59
N TYR A 178 -15.21 0.36 -21.27
CA TYR A 178 -15.00 0.85 -19.90
C TYR A 178 -16.32 0.82 -19.12
N ASP A 179 -16.41 -0.07 -18.13
CA ASP A 179 -17.53 -0.05 -17.18
C ASP A 179 -17.13 0.80 -15.97
N PRO A 180 -17.81 1.96 -15.75
CA PRO A 180 -17.58 2.77 -14.55
C PRO A 180 -17.81 1.99 -13.26
N GLN A 181 -18.61 0.91 -13.28
CA GLN A 181 -18.90 0.07 -12.12
C GLN A 181 -17.70 -0.81 -11.72
N ASP A 182 -16.74 -1.03 -12.62
CA ASP A 182 -15.47 -1.68 -12.29
C ASP A 182 -14.57 -0.83 -11.41
N PHE A 183 -14.84 0.46 -11.30
CA PHE A 183 -14.13 1.34 -10.39
C PHE A 183 -14.56 1.07 -8.94
N VAL A 184 -13.61 0.74 -8.09
CA VAL A 184 -13.83 0.28 -6.70
C VAL A 184 -14.79 1.17 -5.90
N TYR A 185 -14.89 2.46 -6.22
CA TYR A 185 -15.74 3.42 -5.51
C TYR A 185 -17.20 3.43 -5.99
N PHE A 186 -17.56 2.75 -7.08
CA PHE A 186 -18.93 2.70 -7.61
C PHE A 186 -19.64 1.36 -7.32
N GLN A 187 -19.03 0.48 -6.55
CA GLN A 187 -19.63 -0.82 -6.15
C GLN A 187 -20.49 -0.72 -4.89
N PHE A 188 -21.18 0.41 -4.68
CA PHE A 188 -22.08 0.64 -3.53
C PHE A 188 -23.53 0.67 -3.98
#